data_fb1f87b4c0e78f7a391bf13299296fb4
#
_entry.id   fb1f87b4c0e78f7a391bf13299296fb4
#
_cell.length_a   1.000
_cell.length_b   1.000
_cell.length_c   1.000
_cell.angle_alpha   90.00
_cell.angle_beta   90.00
_cell.angle_gamma   90.00
#
_symmetry.space_group_name_H-M   'P 1'
#
loop_
_entity.id
_entity.type
_entity.pdbx_description
1 polymer ?
#
loop_
_entity_poly.entity_id
_entity_poly.type
_entity_poly.pdbx_seq_one_letter_code
_entity_poly.pdbx_strand_id
1 'polypeptide(L)'
;MTIKVYSIDEVIEERTLDQEKVKNIRKLFNFLIGDQRSHLAVKCILPPEKQTNTSVLFEFKNHSPKNNFDFKKFADKLLSAETNEDGKRNKTIRTGILFIEQIGSHIKLIKLESTNAIDPETFAIRQDLGLDNSYYKICIFENNFDNVTIIDKSNTAAKFWYNKFLDLKLFRDSDTNTDTLIKFINNNLLFSEEVIHRENYEEVKELSLEYIFESVSFDKVELTNKLVQNNLLDTNCESEIFSERSLDLDSEFDISKKMIVKHFKKSLQISDITSIYTDNIIEMRDRQEVEYNRNTGKLELDIQARYRSQVLQNLGIDE
;
A
#
# COMPACT_ATOMS: atom_id res chain seq x y z
N MET A 1 -8.74 31.27 -4.30
CA MET A 1 -9.23 29.90 -4.38
C MET A 1 -9.85 29.68 -5.74
N THR A 2 -9.46 28.63 -6.44
CA THR A 2 -9.92 28.27 -7.80
C THR A 2 -10.49 26.86 -7.79
N ILE A 3 -11.64 26.65 -8.45
CA ILE A 3 -12.20 25.31 -8.69
C ILE A 3 -12.34 25.15 -10.21
N LYS A 4 -11.89 24.02 -10.72
CA LYS A 4 -12.02 23.59 -12.11
C LYS A 4 -12.55 22.17 -12.17
N VAL A 5 -13.32 21.86 -13.21
CA VAL A 5 -13.92 20.53 -13.42
C VAL A 5 -13.83 20.15 -14.89
N TYR A 6 -13.32 18.95 -15.14
CA TYR A 6 -13.14 18.41 -16.48
C TYR A 6 -13.80 17.03 -16.59
N SER A 7 -14.61 16.81 -17.61
CA SER A 7 -15.01 15.47 -18.00
C SER A 7 -13.87 14.82 -18.75
N ILE A 8 -13.52 13.59 -18.36
CA ILE A 8 -12.43 12.80 -18.95
C ILE A 8 -13.03 11.56 -19.62
N ASP A 9 -13.15 11.64 -20.94
CA ASP A 9 -13.59 10.52 -21.77
C ASP A 9 -12.64 10.38 -22.97
N GLU A 10 -13.11 10.19 -24.18
CA GLU A 10 -12.29 10.24 -25.39
C GLU A 10 -11.74 11.67 -25.66
N VAL A 11 -12.47 12.67 -25.20
CA VAL A 11 -12.12 14.09 -25.24
C VAL A 11 -12.25 14.70 -23.86
N ILE A 12 -11.56 15.83 -23.65
CA ILE A 12 -11.61 16.59 -22.42
C ILE A 12 -12.55 17.77 -22.61
N GLU A 13 -13.53 17.89 -21.72
CA GLU A 13 -14.48 19.01 -21.71
C GLU A 13 -14.43 19.72 -20.36
N GLU A 14 -14.11 21.03 -20.35
CA GLU A 14 -14.22 21.86 -19.16
C GLU A 14 -15.69 22.18 -18.88
N ARG A 15 -16.14 21.91 -17.65
CA ARG A 15 -17.51 22.15 -17.25
C ARG A 15 -17.70 23.55 -16.70
N THR A 16 -18.74 24.24 -17.16
CA THR A 16 -19.14 25.55 -16.63
C THR A 16 -19.73 25.38 -15.23
N LEU A 17 -19.21 26.17 -14.29
CA LEU A 17 -19.62 26.15 -12.89
C LEU A 17 -20.37 27.43 -12.53
N ASP A 18 -21.54 27.27 -11.91
CA ASP A 18 -22.25 28.33 -11.21
C ASP A 18 -21.93 28.28 -9.70
N GLN A 19 -22.45 29.22 -8.94
CA GLN A 19 -22.17 29.32 -7.50
C GLN A 19 -22.67 28.11 -6.70
N GLU A 20 -23.79 27.52 -7.09
CA GLU A 20 -24.36 26.35 -6.44
C GLU A 20 -23.49 25.11 -6.66
N LYS A 21 -23.06 24.86 -7.90
CA LYS A 21 -22.13 23.79 -8.24
C LYS A 21 -20.82 23.94 -7.48
N VAL A 22 -20.24 25.13 -7.41
CA VAL A 22 -19.04 25.41 -6.62
C VAL A 22 -19.22 25.05 -5.15
N LYS A 23 -20.37 25.43 -4.55
CA LYS A 23 -20.70 25.09 -3.16
C LYS A 23 -20.78 23.57 -2.95
N ASN A 24 -21.42 22.85 -3.87
CA ASN A 24 -21.60 21.40 -3.78
C ASN A 24 -20.27 20.68 -3.97
N ILE A 25 -19.41 21.14 -4.90
CA ILE A 25 -18.06 20.59 -5.09
C ILE A 25 -17.21 20.75 -3.82
N ARG A 26 -17.28 21.88 -3.12
CA ARG A 26 -16.59 22.05 -1.83
C ARG A 26 -17.08 21.05 -0.77
N LYS A 27 -18.38 20.81 -0.70
CA LYS A 27 -18.92 19.77 0.20
C LYS A 27 -18.38 18.39 -0.17
N LEU A 28 -18.26 18.09 -1.47
CA LEU A 28 -17.68 16.85 -1.98
C LEU A 28 -16.22 16.69 -1.54
N PHE A 29 -15.38 17.74 -1.70
CA PHE A 29 -14.00 17.72 -1.22
C PHE A 29 -13.93 17.48 0.29
N ASN A 30 -14.72 18.18 1.07
CA ASN A 30 -14.75 18.01 2.53
C ASN A 30 -15.24 16.61 2.93
N PHE A 31 -16.23 16.07 2.25
CA PHE A 31 -16.76 14.73 2.50
C PHE A 31 -15.71 13.65 2.19
N LEU A 32 -15.08 13.68 1.00
CA LEU A 32 -14.16 12.64 0.58
C LEU A 32 -12.78 12.72 1.27
N ILE A 33 -12.33 13.92 1.65
CA ILE A 33 -11.04 14.13 2.32
C ILE A 33 -11.18 14.16 3.84
N GLY A 34 -12.32 14.64 4.36
CA GLY A 34 -12.60 14.73 5.79
C GLY A 34 -13.12 13.43 6.42
N ASP A 35 -13.66 12.52 5.63
CA ASP A 35 -14.02 11.20 6.09
C ASP A 35 -12.71 10.42 6.35
N GLN A 36 -12.48 10.06 7.61
CA GLN A 36 -11.23 9.53 8.17
C GLN A 36 -10.78 8.20 7.52
N ARG A 37 -10.63 8.19 6.22
CA ARG A 37 -10.04 7.09 5.47
C ARG A 37 -8.51 7.27 5.34
N SER A 38 -7.92 7.83 6.38
CA SER A 38 -6.47 8.02 6.51
C SER A 38 -5.68 6.72 6.35
N HIS A 39 -6.30 5.58 6.65
CA HIS A 39 -5.72 4.27 6.44
C HIS A 39 -5.50 3.89 4.97
N LEU A 40 -6.23 4.50 4.03
CA LEU A 40 -6.03 4.32 2.58
C LEU A 40 -5.06 5.36 1.98
N ALA A 41 -4.57 6.27 2.80
CA ALA A 41 -3.66 7.31 2.35
C ALA A 41 -2.24 6.75 2.19
N VAL A 42 -1.71 6.85 0.98
CA VAL A 42 -0.34 6.46 0.66
C VAL A 42 0.50 7.70 0.44
N LYS A 43 1.64 7.75 1.11
CA LYS A 43 2.61 8.83 0.95
C LYS A 43 3.44 8.61 -0.31
N CYS A 44 3.51 9.66 -1.14
CA CYS A 44 4.28 9.67 -2.37
C CYS A 44 5.29 10.83 -2.40
N ILE A 45 6.27 10.70 -3.26
CA ILE A 45 7.26 11.74 -3.54
C ILE A 45 7.31 12.03 -5.04
N LEU A 46 7.60 13.27 -5.42
CA LEU A 46 8.03 13.61 -6.77
C LEU A 46 9.56 13.51 -6.81
N PRO A 47 10.12 12.46 -7.43
CA PRO A 47 11.56 12.24 -7.38
C PRO A 47 12.32 13.34 -8.13
N PRO A 48 13.56 13.66 -7.73
CA PRO A 48 14.34 14.76 -8.30
C PRO A 48 14.45 14.74 -9.83
N GLU A 49 14.59 13.55 -10.43
CA GLU A 49 14.67 13.38 -11.88
C GLU A 49 13.36 13.69 -12.62
N LYS A 50 12.24 13.76 -11.89
CA LYS A 50 10.92 14.15 -12.40
C LYS A 50 10.54 15.59 -12.07
N GLN A 51 11.37 16.32 -11.33
CA GLN A 51 11.17 17.74 -11.02
C GLN A 51 11.55 18.60 -12.22
N THR A 52 10.81 18.44 -13.31
CA THR A 52 10.99 19.12 -14.60
C THR A 52 9.66 19.62 -15.11
N ASN A 53 9.67 20.48 -16.12
CA ASN A 53 8.46 21.01 -16.74
C ASN A 53 7.59 19.95 -17.47
N THR A 54 8.01 18.69 -17.48
CA THR A 54 7.19 17.57 -17.96
C THR A 54 6.25 17.04 -16.88
N SER A 55 6.54 17.29 -15.59
CA SER A 55 5.67 16.97 -14.47
C SER A 55 4.66 18.08 -14.22
N VAL A 56 3.39 17.74 -14.25
CA VAL A 56 2.30 18.69 -14.04
C VAL A 56 2.31 19.29 -12.62
N LEU A 57 2.74 18.52 -11.59
CA LEU A 57 2.88 19.03 -10.22
C LEU A 57 4.05 20.00 -10.08
N PHE A 58 5.18 19.72 -10.73
CA PHE A 58 6.33 20.62 -10.73
C PHE A 58 5.99 21.94 -11.44
N GLU A 59 5.36 21.87 -12.61
CA GLU A 59 4.92 23.04 -13.33
C GLU A 59 3.88 23.84 -12.54
N PHE A 60 2.92 23.18 -11.90
CA PHE A 60 1.96 23.83 -11.01
C PHE A 60 2.66 24.60 -9.89
N LYS A 61 3.60 23.98 -9.17
CA LYS A 61 4.33 24.63 -8.08
C LYS A 61 5.05 25.90 -8.55
N ASN A 62 5.67 25.86 -9.72
CA ASN A 62 6.43 26.99 -10.26
C ASN A 62 5.56 28.14 -10.77
N HIS A 63 4.34 27.87 -11.21
CA HIS A 63 3.44 28.87 -11.83
C HIS A 63 2.30 29.29 -10.90
N SER A 64 1.91 28.46 -9.91
CA SER A 64 0.81 28.74 -9.00
C SER A 64 0.89 30.09 -8.28
N PRO A 65 2.06 30.54 -7.79
CA PRO A 65 2.15 31.85 -7.12
C PRO A 65 1.79 33.03 -8.02
N LYS A 66 1.91 32.87 -9.34
CA LYS A 66 1.65 33.92 -10.34
C LYS A 66 0.23 33.85 -10.93
N ASN A 67 -0.62 32.92 -10.48
CA ASN A 67 -1.98 32.66 -10.99
C ASN A 67 -2.08 32.45 -12.52
N ASN A 68 -1.01 31.98 -13.15
CA ASN A 68 -0.94 31.75 -14.59
C ASN A 68 -0.84 30.28 -14.99
N PHE A 69 -1.15 29.36 -14.08
CA PHE A 69 -1.15 27.93 -14.38
C PHE A 69 -2.41 27.53 -15.14
N ASP A 70 -2.24 26.85 -16.26
CA ASP A 70 -3.33 26.27 -17.02
C ASP A 70 -3.75 24.91 -16.44
N PHE A 71 -4.86 24.87 -15.73
CA PHE A 71 -5.39 23.66 -15.09
C PHE A 71 -5.80 22.56 -16.07
N LYS A 72 -6.03 22.90 -17.34
CA LYS A 72 -6.31 21.91 -18.39
C LYS A 72 -5.18 20.90 -18.55
N LYS A 73 -3.94 21.28 -18.25
CA LYS A 73 -2.76 20.41 -18.27
C LYS A 73 -2.93 19.17 -17.37
N PHE A 74 -3.60 19.28 -16.22
CA PHE A 74 -3.94 18.12 -15.40
C PHE A 74 -4.89 17.18 -16.14
N ALA A 75 -5.90 17.69 -16.79
CA ALA A 75 -6.85 16.88 -17.55
C ALA A 75 -6.17 16.20 -18.75
N ASP A 76 -5.36 16.93 -19.51
CA ASP A 76 -4.59 16.42 -20.66
C ASP A 76 -3.62 15.30 -20.24
N LYS A 77 -2.89 15.51 -19.14
CA LYS A 77 -1.95 14.51 -18.60
C LYS A 77 -2.69 13.27 -18.08
N LEU A 78 -3.86 13.45 -17.43
CA LEU A 78 -4.67 12.34 -16.96
C LEU A 78 -5.20 11.51 -18.12
N LEU A 79 -5.78 12.12 -19.15
CA LEU A 79 -6.24 11.40 -20.35
C LEU A 79 -5.07 10.62 -20.99
N SER A 80 -3.90 11.26 -21.10
CA SER A 80 -2.69 10.58 -21.62
C SER A 80 -2.31 9.36 -20.76
N ALA A 81 -2.38 9.46 -19.42
CA ALA A 81 -2.09 8.35 -18.52
C ALA A 81 -3.10 7.20 -18.60
N GLU A 82 -4.33 7.49 -19.03
CA GLU A 82 -5.42 6.55 -19.24
C GLU A 82 -5.44 5.97 -20.67
N THR A 83 -4.54 6.42 -21.55
CA THR A 83 -4.45 6.02 -22.94
C THR A 83 -3.27 5.05 -23.14
N ASN A 84 -3.48 4.03 -23.96
CA ASN A 84 -2.44 3.08 -24.34
C ASN A 84 -1.51 3.66 -25.42
N GLU A 85 -0.41 2.97 -25.74
CA GLU A 85 0.55 3.35 -26.78
C GLU A 85 -0.10 3.48 -28.17
N ASP A 86 -1.17 2.75 -28.43
CA ASP A 86 -1.96 2.82 -29.67
C ASP A 86 -2.89 4.05 -29.74
N GLY A 87 -2.84 4.97 -28.78
CA GLY A 87 -3.71 6.14 -28.69
C GLY A 87 -5.15 5.83 -28.28
N LYS A 88 -5.44 4.60 -27.88
CA LYS A 88 -6.78 4.19 -27.42
C LYS A 88 -6.84 4.21 -25.90
N ARG A 89 -7.97 4.65 -25.36
CA ARG A 89 -8.23 4.59 -23.92
C ARG A 89 -8.16 3.15 -23.40
N ASN A 90 -7.53 2.99 -22.26
CA ASN A 90 -7.48 1.70 -21.58
C ASN A 90 -8.86 1.32 -21.04
N LYS A 91 -9.44 0.23 -21.55
CA LYS A 91 -10.78 -0.24 -21.19
C LYS A 91 -10.94 -0.63 -19.73
N THR A 92 -9.85 -0.89 -19.01
CA THR A 92 -9.88 -1.20 -17.58
C THR A 92 -10.00 0.04 -16.70
N ILE A 93 -9.76 1.24 -17.27
CA ILE A 93 -9.87 2.51 -16.55
C ILE A 93 -11.21 3.15 -16.94
N ARG A 94 -12.05 3.35 -15.95
CA ARG A 94 -13.37 3.95 -16.17
C ARG A 94 -13.24 5.42 -16.54
N THR A 95 -14.17 5.90 -17.38
CA THR A 95 -14.38 7.33 -17.61
C THR A 95 -14.78 8.03 -16.33
N GLY A 96 -14.72 9.34 -16.29
CA GLY A 96 -15.12 10.06 -15.09
C GLY A 96 -14.92 11.56 -15.18
N ILE A 97 -14.93 12.20 -14.02
CA ILE A 97 -14.78 13.64 -13.87
C ILE A 97 -13.59 13.94 -12.98
N LEU A 98 -12.70 14.81 -13.44
CA LEU A 98 -11.61 15.37 -12.65
C LEU A 98 -12.06 16.69 -12.02
N PHE A 99 -12.05 16.74 -10.69
CA PHE A 99 -12.27 17.94 -9.89
C PHE A 99 -10.92 18.44 -9.38
N ILE A 100 -10.70 19.74 -9.48
CA ILE A 100 -9.48 20.42 -9.07
C ILE A 100 -9.87 21.55 -8.12
N GLU A 101 -9.30 21.58 -6.93
CA GLU A 101 -9.40 22.68 -5.97
C GLU A 101 -8.00 23.22 -5.67
N GLN A 102 -7.80 24.52 -5.93
CA GLN A 102 -6.57 25.23 -5.55
C GLN A 102 -6.86 26.22 -4.42
N ILE A 103 -6.03 26.17 -3.38
CA ILE A 103 -6.02 27.14 -2.28
C ILE A 103 -4.58 27.61 -2.05
N GLY A 104 -4.24 28.81 -2.52
CA GLY A 104 -2.86 29.29 -2.51
C GLY A 104 -1.95 28.39 -3.38
N SER A 105 -0.88 27.88 -2.79
CA SER A 105 0.06 26.94 -3.42
C SER A 105 -0.32 25.46 -3.25
N HIS A 106 -1.47 25.17 -2.59
CA HIS A 106 -1.94 23.82 -2.38
C HIS A 106 -2.94 23.45 -3.47
N ILE A 107 -2.93 22.18 -3.89
CA ILE A 107 -3.89 21.65 -4.84
C ILE A 107 -4.43 20.31 -4.36
N LYS A 108 -5.72 20.12 -4.56
CA LYS A 108 -6.41 18.86 -4.35
C LYS A 108 -7.03 18.43 -5.66
N LEU A 109 -6.80 17.18 -6.03
CA LEU A 109 -7.35 16.57 -7.23
C LEU A 109 -8.23 15.41 -6.80
N ILE A 110 -9.43 15.32 -7.34
CA ILE A 110 -10.34 14.18 -7.16
C ILE A 110 -10.79 13.72 -8.54
N LYS A 111 -10.54 12.46 -8.88
CA LYS A 111 -11.20 11.80 -10.00
C LYS A 111 -12.34 10.97 -9.46
N LEU A 112 -13.57 11.26 -9.87
CA LEU A 112 -14.71 10.36 -9.68
C LEU A 112 -14.96 9.58 -10.96
N GLU A 113 -15.03 8.26 -10.81
CA GLU A 113 -15.27 7.35 -11.93
C GLU A 113 -16.77 7.14 -12.17
N SER A 114 -17.14 7.01 -13.44
CA SER A 114 -18.51 6.73 -13.83
C SER A 114 -18.91 5.30 -13.47
N THR A 115 -20.12 5.13 -12.99
CA THR A 115 -20.75 3.84 -12.71
C THR A 115 -22.13 3.79 -13.36
N ASN A 116 -22.58 2.59 -13.71
CA ASN A 116 -23.95 2.40 -14.17
C ASN A 116 -24.87 2.21 -12.96
N ALA A 117 -25.91 2.98 -12.91
CA ALA A 117 -27.00 2.86 -11.95
C ALA A 117 -28.32 2.59 -12.66
N ILE A 118 -29.27 1.99 -11.95
CA ILE A 118 -30.65 1.81 -12.44
C ILE A 118 -31.50 2.89 -11.79
N ASP A 119 -32.19 3.67 -12.60
CA ASP A 119 -33.19 4.62 -12.11
C ASP A 119 -34.32 3.84 -11.44
N PRO A 120 -34.64 4.10 -10.17
CA PRO A 120 -35.59 3.28 -9.42
C PRO A 120 -37.05 3.45 -9.87
N GLU A 121 -37.37 4.53 -10.58
CA GLU A 121 -38.75 4.77 -11.05
C GLU A 121 -38.95 4.25 -12.48
N THR A 122 -37.98 4.47 -13.36
CA THR A 122 -38.09 4.12 -14.78
C THR A 122 -37.41 2.82 -15.17
N PHE A 123 -36.58 2.26 -14.28
CA PHE A 123 -35.69 1.11 -14.53
C PHE A 123 -34.71 1.30 -15.70
N ALA A 124 -34.53 2.55 -16.16
CA ALA A 124 -33.57 2.88 -17.18
C ALA A 124 -32.14 2.84 -16.63
N ILE A 125 -31.20 2.37 -17.45
CA ILE A 125 -29.76 2.45 -17.09
C ILE A 125 -29.31 3.88 -17.29
N ARG A 126 -28.72 4.47 -16.24
CA ARG A 126 -28.11 5.81 -16.28
C ARG A 126 -26.65 5.73 -15.82
N GLN A 127 -25.85 6.66 -16.28
CA GLN A 127 -24.49 6.83 -15.77
C GLN A 127 -24.50 7.84 -14.62
N ASP A 128 -24.02 7.39 -13.45
CA ASP A 128 -23.82 8.22 -12.27
C ASP A 128 -22.31 8.24 -11.91
N LEU A 129 -21.94 9.10 -10.95
CA LEU A 129 -20.61 9.09 -10.36
C LEU A 129 -20.65 8.28 -9.08
N GLY A 130 -19.76 7.32 -8.94
CA GLY A 130 -19.65 6.50 -7.74
C GLY A 130 -19.00 7.26 -6.58
N LEU A 131 -19.57 7.14 -5.38
CA LEU A 131 -19.01 7.66 -4.13
C LEU A 131 -18.36 6.58 -3.26
N ASP A 132 -18.54 5.31 -3.63
CA ASP A 132 -17.86 4.20 -2.96
C ASP A 132 -16.36 4.24 -3.23
N ASN A 133 -15.58 3.72 -2.30
CA ASN A 133 -14.12 3.74 -2.36
C ASN A 133 -13.53 3.24 -3.69
N SER A 134 -14.26 2.37 -4.43
CA SER A 134 -13.81 1.84 -5.73
C SER A 134 -13.89 2.83 -6.88
N TYR A 135 -14.53 3.97 -6.70
CA TYR A 135 -14.86 4.87 -7.79
C TYR A 135 -14.18 6.24 -7.71
N TYR A 136 -13.32 6.46 -6.72
CA TYR A 136 -12.59 7.72 -6.63
C TYR A 136 -11.09 7.54 -6.41
N LYS A 137 -10.34 8.54 -6.82
CA LYS A 137 -8.90 8.69 -6.60
C LYS A 137 -8.62 10.11 -6.20
N ILE A 138 -7.82 10.30 -5.17
CA ILE A 138 -7.52 11.63 -4.61
C ILE A 138 -6.00 11.84 -4.63
N CYS A 139 -5.60 13.08 -4.91
CA CYS A 139 -4.25 13.58 -4.68
C CYS A 139 -4.33 14.87 -3.87
N ILE A 140 -3.55 14.96 -2.81
CA ILE A 140 -3.38 16.17 -2.00
C ILE A 140 -1.91 16.57 -2.09
N PHE A 141 -1.65 17.75 -2.66
CA PHE A 141 -0.32 18.33 -2.79
C PHE A 141 -0.27 19.65 -2.02
N GLU A 142 0.51 19.68 -0.95
CA GLU A 142 0.68 20.82 -0.04
C GLU A 142 1.97 21.58 -0.30
N ASN A 143 2.31 21.77 -1.58
CA ASN A 143 3.52 22.48 -2.02
C ASN A 143 4.85 21.82 -1.59
N ASN A 144 4.81 20.52 -1.23
CA ASN A 144 5.98 19.75 -0.85
C ASN A 144 6.09 18.49 -1.72
N PHE A 145 7.18 18.37 -2.48
CA PHE A 145 7.41 17.20 -3.35
C PHE A 145 7.77 15.93 -2.59
N ASP A 146 8.25 16.05 -1.35
CA ASP A 146 8.60 14.91 -0.51
C ASP A 146 7.40 14.38 0.31
N ASN A 147 6.23 15.03 0.17
CA ASN A 147 5.03 14.66 0.89
C ASN A 147 3.78 14.95 0.05
N VAL A 148 3.47 14.05 -0.87
CA VAL A 148 2.24 14.08 -1.66
C VAL A 148 1.37 12.93 -1.19
N THR A 149 0.14 13.23 -0.78
CA THR A 149 -0.80 12.20 -0.33
C THR A 149 -1.66 11.71 -1.48
N ILE A 150 -1.68 10.41 -1.68
CA ILE A 150 -2.59 9.73 -2.62
C ILE A 150 -3.56 8.88 -1.79
N ILE A 151 -4.86 8.99 -2.09
CA ILE A 151 -5.88 8.12 -1.53
C ILE A 151 -6.51 7.35 -2.68
N ASP A 152 -6.45 6.05 -2.62
CA ASP A 152 -7.04 5.14 -3.60
C ASP A 152 -7.57 3.92 -2.86
N LYS A 153 -8.60 3.31 -3.38
CA LYS A 153 -9.29 2.22 -2.70
C LYS A 153 -8.53 0.90 -2.68
N SER A 154 -7.66 0.67 -3.65
CA SER A 154 -6.97 -0.62 -3.74
C SER A 154 -5.83 -0.67 -2.74
N ASN A 155 -5.56 -1.85 -2.20
CA ASN A 155 -4.40 -2.18 -1.34
C ASN A 155 -3.08 -1.65 -1.94
N THR A 156 -3.10 -1.33 -3.22
CA THR A 156 -2.04 -0.63 -3.93
C THR A 156 -2.65 0.52 -4.72
N ALA A 157 -2.17 1.73 -4.47
CA ALA A 157 -2.58 2.89 -5.26
C ALA A 157 -2.39 2.65 -6.75
N ALA A 158 -3.39 3.01 -7.55
CA ALA A 158 -3.37 2.73 -8.99
C ALA A 158 -2.18 3.41 -9.68
N LYS A 159 -1.29 2.63 -10.26
CA LYS A 159 -0.05 3.10 -10.88
C LYS A 159 -0.27 4.14 -11.97
N PHE A 160 -1.39 4.06 -12.71
CA PHE A 160 -1.71 5.09 -13.70
C PHE A 160 -2.00 6.44 -13.05
N TRP A 161 -2.57 6.48 -11.82
CA TRP A 161 -2.92 7.69 -11.11
C TRP A 161 -1.69 8.38 -10.50
N TYR A 162 -0.93 7.70 -9.65
CA TYR A 162 0.21 8.36 -9.01
C TYR A 162 1.44 8.44 -9.91
N ASN A 163 1.76 7.40 -10.68
CA ASN A 163 3.01 7.34 -11.43
C ASN A 163 2.89 7.93 -12.85
N LYS A 164 1.94 7.43 -13.69
CA LYS A 164 1.83 7.90 -15.08
C LYS A 164 1.25 9.30 -15.18
N PHE A 165 0.24 9.63 -14.36
CA PHE A 165 -0.41 10.94 -14.36
C PHE A 165 0.39 11.99 -13.61
N LEU A 166 0.83 11.69 -12.37
CA LEU A 166 1.44 12.67 -11.47
C LEU A 166 2.97 12.58 -11.40
N ASP A 167 3.59 11.63 -12.10
CA ASP A 167 5.03 11.35 -12.09
C ASP A 167 5.60 11.02 -10.71
N LEU A 168 4.74 10.58 -9.77
CA LEU A 168 5.11 10.26 -8.40
C LEU A 168 5.69 8.85 -8.27
N LYS A 169 6.48 8.66 -7.21
CA LYS A 169 6.87 7.34 -6.68
C LYS A 169 6.28 7.19 -5.28
N LEU A 170 5.95 5.97 -4.90
CA LEU A 170 5.61 5.66 -3.51
C LEU A 170 6.81 6.04 -2.63
N PHE A 171 6.54 6.68 -1.49
CA PHE A 171 7.58 6.98 -0.50
C PHE A 171 8.19 5.69 0.06
N ARG A 172 7.34 4.67 0.22
CA ARG A 172 7.72 3.30 0.55
C ARG A 172 7.17 2.36 -0.51
N ASP A 173 7.97 1.44 -0.96
CA ASP A 173 7.54 0.35 -1.82
C ASP A 173 7.31 -0.93 -1.01
N SER A 174 6.79 -1.98 -1.65
CA SER A 174 6.56 -3.28 -1.01
C SER A 174 7.83 -3.87 -0.40
N ASP A 175 9.00 -3.71 -1.05
CA ASP A 175 10.28 -4.20 -0.52
C ASP A 175 10.62 -3.49 0.79
N THR A 176 10.53 -2.16 0.81
CA THR A 176 10.85 -1.33 1.98
C THR A 176 9.88 -1.59 3.13
N ASN A 177 8.57 -1.62 2.84
CA ASN A 177 7.56 -1.89 3.87
C ASN A 177 7.73 -3.29 4.47
N THR A 178 7.91 -4.32 3.64
CA THR A 178 8.09 -5.70 4.12
C THR A 178 9.37 -5.85 4.95
N ASP A 179 10.50 -5.30 4.49
CA ASP A 179 11.78 -5.33 5.21
C ASP A 179 11.67 -4.62 6.57
N THR A 180 10.99 -3.47 6.60
CA THR A 180 10.77 -2.70 7.83
C THR A 180 9.84 -3.43 8.79
N LEU A 181 8.73 -3.99 8.30
CA LEU A 181 7.77 -4.74 9.12
C LEU A 181 8.43 -5.93 9.81
N ILE A 182 9.17 -6.77 9.07
CA ILE A 182 9.87 -7.92 9.65
C ILE A 182 10.90 -7.47 10.68
N LYS A 183 11.65 -6.39 10.40
CA LYS A 183 12.59 -5.82 11.38
C LYS A 183 11.89 -5.28 12.62
N PHE A 184 10.75 -4.62 12.46
CA PHE A 184 9.99 -4.08 13.59
C PHE A 184 9.46 -5.18 14.50
N ILE A 185 8.96 -6.28 13.96
CA ILE A 185 8.54 -7.43 14.76
C ILE A 185 9.75 -8.04 15.48
N ASN A 186 10.83 -8.33 14.76
CA ASN A 186 12.02 -8.97 15.35
C ASN A 186 12.70 -8.13 16.43
N ASN A 187 12.63 -6.79 16.34
CA ASN A 187 13.24 -5.88 17.30
C ASN A 187 12.23 -5.32 18.33
N ASN A 188 11.03 -5.86 18.40
CA ASN A 188 9.97 -5.44 19.32
C ASN A 188 9.60 -3.95 19.15
N LEU A 189 9.51 -3.48 17.91
CA LEU A 189 9.22 -2.08 17.59
C LEU A 189 7.82 -1.87 16.96
N LEU A 190 7.15 -2.96 16.53
CA LEU A 190 5.85 -2.88 15.88
C LEU A 190 4.73 -2.59 16.89
N PHE A 191 4.77 -3.27 18.01
CA PHE A 191 3.71 -3.23 19.02
C PHE A 191 3.99 -2.21 20.12
N SER A 192 2.94 -1.80 20.82
CA SER A 192 3.03 -0.90 21.97
C SER A 192 3.74 -1.58 23.15
N GLU A 193 4.25 -0.78 24.08
CA GLU A 193 4.85 -1.27 25.32
C GLU A 193 3.92 -2.19 26.13
N GLU A 194 2.60 -1.89 26.12
CA GLU A 194 1.60 -2.70 26.79
C GLU A 194 1.48 -4.10 26.20
N VAL A 195 1.60 -4.23 24.88
CA VAL A 195 1.58 -5.53 24.20
C VAL A 195 2.90 -6.28 24.41
N ILE A 196 4.04 -5.59 24.30
CA ILE A 196 5.37 -6.18 24.46
C ILE A 196 5.58 -6.79 25.85
N HIS A 197 5.00 -6.20 26.91
CA HIS A 197 5.12 -6.70 28.27
C HIS A 197 4.10 -7.77 28.67
N ARG A 198 3.24 -8.25 27.75
CA ARG A 198 2.33 -9.36 28.02
C ARG A 198 3.09 -10.68 28.12
N GLU A 199 2.60 -11.59 28.97
CA GLU A 199 3.19 -12.94 29.12
C GLU A 199 3.16 -13.75 27.80
N ASN A 200 2.16 -13.51 26.95
CA ASN A 200 1.97 -14.17 25.66
C ASN A 200 2.61 -13.42 24.47
N TYR A 201 3.52 -12.48 24.70
CA TYR A 201 4.08 -11.65 23.63
C TYR A 201 4.84 -12.45 22.56
N GLU A 202 5.55 -13.50 22.93
CA GLU A 202 6.23 -14.34 21.94
C GLU A 202 5.24 -15.02 20.99
N GLU A 203 4.06 -15.42 21.47
CA GLU A 203 2.98 -15.95 20.63
C GLU A 203 2.40 -14.88 19.68
N VAL A 204 2.27 -13.63 20.15
CA VAL A 204 1.88 -12.48 19.29
C VAL A 204 2.89 -12.29 18.18
N LYS A 205 4.17 -12.38 18.49
CA LYS A 205 5.27 -12.22 17.54
C LYS A 205 5.31 -13.36 16.51
N GLU A 206 5.19 -14.59 16.97
CA GLU A 206 5.16 -15.79 16.10
C GLU A 206 4.00 -15.73 15.12
N LEU A 207 2.77 -15.49 15.59
CA LEU A 207 1.59 -15.38 14.73
C LEU A 207 1.72 -14.23 13.74
N SER A 208 2.35 -13.13 14.13
CA SER A 208 2.58 -11.99 13.22
C SER A 208 3.58 -12.33 12.13
N LEU A 209 4.65 -13.07 12.42
CA LEU A 209 5.62 -13.54 11.43
C LEU A 209 5.01 -14.59 10.50
N GLU A 210 4.21 -15.52 11.04
CA GLU A 210 3.45 -16.50 10.25
C GLU A 210 2.49 -15.79 9.27
N TYR A 211 1.74 -14.79 9.76
CA TYR A 211 0.86 -13.99 8.93
C TYR A 211 1.60 -13.36 7.74
N ILE A 212 2.76 -12.74 7.98
CA ILE A 212 3.57 -12.12 6.93
C ILE A 212 4.10 -13.16 5.94
N PHE A 213 4.50 -14.33 6.43
CA PHE A 213 5.06 -15.38 5.59
C PHE A 213 4.01 -15.99 4.65
N GLU A 214 2.78 -16.15 5.12
CA GLU A 214 1.68 -16.80 4.40
C GLU A 214 0.86 -15.86 3.52
N SER A 215 0.81 -14.56 3.88
CA SER A 215 -0.06 -13.59 3.23
C SER A 215 0.55 -13.00 1.95
N VAL A 216 -0.32 -12.57 1.03
CA VAL A 216 0.06 -11.84 -0.18
C VAL A 216 0.19 -10.35 0.11
N SER A 217 -0.61 -9.85 1.05
CA SER A 217 -0.65 -8.45 1.48
C SER A 217 -0.63 -8.35 3.00
N PHE A 218 -0.09 -7.25 3.50
CA PHE A 218 -0.19 -6.85 4.90
C PHE A 218 -1.32 -5.85 5.04
N ASP A 219 -2.14 -6.03 6.07
CA ASP A 219 -3.16 -5.11 6.53
C ASP A 219 -3.15 -5.11 8.07
N LYS A 220 -2.95 -3.93 8.68
CA LYS A 220 -2.93 -3.79 10.14
C LYS A 220 -4.23 -4.27 10.80
N VAL A 221 -5.37 -3.99 10.15
CA VAL A 221 -6.69 -4.41 10.67
C VAL A 221 -6.82 -5.93 10.61
N GLU A 222 -6.40 -6.55 9.51
CA GLU A 222 -6.44 -8.01 9.35
C GLU A 222 -5.53 -8.70 10.37
N LEU A 223 -4.28 -8.21 10.54
CA LEU A 223 -3.38 -8.73 11.57
C LEU A 223 -4.00 -8.59 12.97
N THR A 224 -4.56 -7.43 13.30
CA THR A 224 -5.26 -7.21 14.58
C THR A 224 -6.38 -8.21 14.79
N ASN A 225 -7.24 -8.39 13.79
CA ASN A 225 -8.33 -9.35 13.87
C ASN A 225 -7.83 -10.79 14.07
N LYS A 226 -6.75 -11.18 13.39
CA LYS A 226 -6.13 -12.50 13.54
C LYS A 226 -5.59 -12.70 14.98
N LEU A 227 -4.94 -11.69 15.54
CA LEU A 227 -4.43 -11.73 16.92
C LEU A 227 -5.56 -11.85 17.97
N VAL A 228 -6.65 -11.09 17.80
CA VAL A 228 -7.83 -11.16 18.67
C VAL A 228 -8.56 -12.49 18.54
N GLN A 229 -8.75 -13.00 17.33
CA GLN A 229 -9.40 -14.30 17.10
C GLN A 229 -8.63 -15.46 17.73
N ASN A 230 -7.32 -15.35 17.85
CA ASN A 230 -6.46 -16.33 18.54
C ASN A 230 -6.35 -16.05 20.05
N ASN A 231 -7.13 -15.14 20.61
CA ASN A 231 -7.12 -14.74 22.03
C ASN A 231 -5.77 -14.21 22.54
N LEU A 232 -4.95 -13.65 21.65
CA LEU A 232 -3.67 -13.05 22.01
C LEU A 232 -3.80 -11.58 22.40
N LEU A 233 -4.85 -10.91 21.91
CA LEU A 233 -5.19 -9.53 22.26
C LEU A 233 -6.66 -9.42 22.64
N ASP A 234 -6.99 -8.47 23.54
CA ASP A 234 -8.33 -8.25 24.06
C ASP A 234 -9.00 -7.01 23.42
N THR A 235 -8.28 -6.27 22.60
CA THR A 235 -8.75 -4.99 22.00
C THR A 235 -8.50 -4.98 20.50
N ASN A 236 -9.36 -4.26 19.78
CA ASN A 236 -9.18 -3.95 18.35
C ASN A 236 -8.70 -2.49 18.14
N CYS A 237 -8.35 -1.78 19.19
CA CYS A 237 -7.93 -0.39 19.11
C CYS A 237 -6.47 -0.31 18.62
N GLU A 238 -6.26 0.14 17.39
CA GLU A 238 -4.92 0.23 16.79
C GLU A 238 -3.92 1.04 17.64
N SER A 239 -4.37 2.13 18.27
CA SER A 239 -3.50 2.98 19.12
C SER A 239 -3.05 2.31 20.42
N GLU A 240 -3.74 1.27 20.86
CA GLU A 240 -3.36 0.46 22.02
C GLU A 240 -2.44 -0.70 21.64
N ILE A 241 -2.57 -1.18 20.41
CA ILE A 241 -1.85 -2.36 19.92
C ILE A 241 -0.49 -1.97 19.31
N PHE A 242 -0.49 -0.96 18.43
CA PHE A 242 0.69 -0.60 17.67
C PHE A 242 1.46 0.56 18.31
N SER A 243 2.79 0.51 18.21
CA SER A 243 3.67 1.59 18.67
C SER A 243 3.61 2.80 17.74
N GLU A 244 4.11 3.95 18.20
CA GLU A 244 4.32 5.13 17.34
C GLU A 244 5.28 4.83 16.16
N ARG A 245 6.24 3.92 16.34
CA ARG A 245 7.13 3.47 15.25
C ARG A 245 6.39 2.81 14.11
N SER A 246 5.23 2.21 14.37
CA SER A 246 4.39 1.61 13.33
C SER A 246 3.88 2.62 12.29
N LEU A 247 3.95 3.93 12.57
CA LEU A 247 3.67 5.00 11.61
C LEU A 247 4.73 5.10 10.49
N ASP A 248 5.89 4.47 10.68
CA ASP A 248 6.90 4.33 9.64
C ASP A 248 6.57 3.21 8.62
N LEU A 249 5.42 2.56 8.76
CA LEU A 249 4.86 1.60 7.81
C LEU A 249 3.59 2.14 7.19
N ASP A 250 3.33 1.75 5.95
CA ASP A 250 1.99 1.91 5.39
C ASP A 250 1.05 0.91 6.09
N SER A 251 -0.21 1.30 6.30
CA SER A 251 -1.17 0.44 7.02
C SER A 251 -1.58 -0.79 6.21
N GLU A 252 -1.43 -0.72 4.90
CA GLU A 252 -1.77 -1.76 3.94
C GLU A 252 -0.77 -1.71 2.77
N PHE A 253 -0.19 -2.87 2.38
CA PHE A 253 0.73 -3.00 1.25
C PHE A 253 0.91 -4.45 0.82
N ASP A 254 1.32 -4.67 -0.44
CA ASP A 254 1.67 -6.00 -0.93
C ASP A 254 2.97 -6.49 -0.27
N ILE A 255 2.98 -7.71 0.22
CA ILE A 255 4.18 -8.33 0.81
C ILE A 255 5.17 -8.72 -0.30
N SER A 256 6.40 -8.24 -0.16
CA SER A 256 7.47 -8.55 -1.12
C SER A 256 7.98 -9.98 -0.95
N LYS A 257 7.75 -10.82 -1.96
CA LYS A 257 8.32 -12.17 -2.01
C LYS A 257 9.85 -12.17 -1.92
N LYS A 258 10.50 -11.14 -2.46
CA LYS A 258 11.96 -10.98 -2.39
C LYS A 258 12.42 -10.78 -0.95
N MET A 259 11.68 -9.99 -0.16
CA MET A 259 12.01 -9.78 1.26
C MET A 259 11.68 -11.00 2.10
N ILE A 260 10.62 -11.74 1.79
CA ILE A 260 10.34 -13.04 2.42
C ILE A 260 11.52 -14.00 2.19
N VAL A 261 11.98 -14.16 0.95
CA VAL A 261 13.16 -14.98 0.67
C VAL A 261 14.39 -14.49 1.43
N LYS A 262 14.63 -13.17 1.47
CA LYS A 262 15.77 -12.58 2.18
C LYS A 262 15.78 -12.85 3.68
N HIS A 263 14.62 -12.79 4.34
CA HIS A 263 14.52 -12.89 5.79
C HIS A 263 14.27 -14.32 6.28
N PHE A 264 13.47 -15.09 5.57
CA PHE A 264 13.02 -16.42 6.02
C PHE A 264 13.82 -17.56 5.37
N LYS A 265 14.08 -17.50 4.06
CA LYS A 265 14.79 -18.57 3.37
C LYS A 265 16.30 -18.42 3.53
N LYS A 266 16.96 -19.46 4.01
CA LYS A 266 18.40 -19.49 4.20
C LYS A 266 19.01 -20.79 3.69
N SER A 267 20.28 -20.70 3.27
CA SER A 267 21.13 -21.85 3.04
C SER A 267 22.27 -21.81 4.06
N LEU A 268 22.36 -22.83 4.87
CA LEU A 268 23.44 -23.00 5.84
C LEU A 268 24.51 -23.88 5.23
N GLN A 269 25.67 -23.32 4.91
CA GLN A 269 26.81 -24.08 4.45
C GLN A 269 27.42 -24.82 5.64
N ILE A 270 27.45 -26.14 5.55
CA ILE A 270 27.98 -27.03 6.61
C ILE A 270 29.41 -27.47 6.28
N SER A 271 29.68 -27.76 5.02
CA SER A 271 31.00 -28.13 4.49
C SER A 271 31.09 -27.74 3.01
N ASP A 272 32.24 -28.02 2.38
CA ASP A 272 32.44 -27.75 0.94
C ASP A 272 31.41 -28.47 0.04
N ILE A 273 30.84 -29.57 0.53
CA ILE A 273 29.90 -30.41 -0.22
C ILE A 273 28.51 -30.51 0.37
N THR A 274 28.27 -29.88 1.52
CA THR A 274 27.01 -30.02 2.25
C THR A 274 26.42 -28.68 2.63
N SER A 275 25.18 -28.46 2.23
CA SER A 275 24.38 -27.31 2.65
C SER A 275 23.01 -27.78 3.13
N ILE A 276 22.49 -27.14 4.16
CA ILE A 276 21.10 -27.27 4.61
C ILE A 276 20.34 -26.09 4.08
N TYR A 277 19.26 -26.36 3.35
CA TYR A 277 18.35 -25.34 2.88
C TYR A 277 17.08 -25.33 3.72
N THR A 278 16.66 -24.15 4.19
CA THR A 278 15.41 -23.97 4.91
C THR A 278 14.53 -22.92 4.24
N ASP A 279 13.25 -23.19 4.20
CA ASP A 279 12.26 -22.25 3.69
C ASP A 279 11.91 -21.18 4.72
N ASN A 280 12.03 -21.49 6.02
CA ASN A 280 11.78 -20.55 7.10
C ASN A 280 12.82 -20.76 8.23
N ILE A 281 13.86 -19.94 8.24
CA ILE A 281 14.95 -20.03 9.25
C ILE A 281 14.47 -19.64 10.65
N ILE A 282 13.47 -18.75 10.73
CA ILE A 282 12.93 -18.27 12.01
C ILE A 282 12.18 -19.42 12.68
N GLU A 283 11.23 -20.01 11.99
CA GLU A 283 10.44 -21.14 12.48
C GLU A 283 11.31 -22.35 12.81
N MET A 284 12.29 -22.67 11.96
CA MET A 284 13.25 -23.75 12.22
C MET A 284 14.02 -23.53 13.54
N ARG A 285 14.42 -22.29 13.83
CA ARG A 285 15.09 -21.93 15.07
C ARG A 285 14.14 -22.04 16.28
N ASP A 286 12.94 -21.47 16.15
CA ASP A 286 12.00 -21.35 17.25
C ASP A 286 11.41 -22.72 17.63
N ARG A 287 11.27 -23.64 16.67
CA ARG A 287 10.91 -25.07 16.90
C ARG A 287 12.09 -25.93 17.37
N GLN A 288 13.28 -25.36 17.48
CA GLN A 288 14.49 -26.10 17.85
C GLN A 288 14.76 -27.32 16.94
N GLU A 289 14.34 -27.25 15.66
CA GLU A 289 14.60 -28.35 14.72
C GLU A 289 16.10 -28.51 14.40
N VAL A 290 16.90 -27.50 14.76
CA VAL A 290 18.37 -27.51 14.60
C VAL A 290 19.02 -27.00 15.86
N GLU A 291 19.91 -27.81 16.44
CA GLU A 291 20.72 -27.44 17.59
C GLU A 291 22.23 -27.43 17.22
N TYR A 292 22.91 -26.33 17.54
CA TYR A 292 24.35 -26.24 17.38
C TYR A 292 25.10 -26.34 18.70
N ASN A 293 25.81 -27.42 18.88
CA ASN A 293 26.65 -27.63 20.05
C ASN A 293 27.99 -26.90 19.89
N ARG A 294 28.13 -25.77 20.59
CA ARG A 294 29.33 -24.92 20.50
C ARG A 294 30.61 -25.62 20.96
N ASN A 295 30.53 -26.59 21.86
CA ASN A 295 31.69 -27.28 22.43
C ASN A 295 32.24 -28.31 21.44
N THR A 296 31.38 -28.99 20.70
CA THR A 296 31.77 -30.07 19.80
C THR A 296 31.80 -29.62 18.33
N GLY A 297 31.24 -28.45 18.01
CA GLY A 297 31.06 -27.97 16.61
C GLY A 297 30.06 -28.79 15.81
N LYS A 298 29.24 -29.62 16.47
CA LYS A 298 28.24 -30.45 15.79
C LYS A 298 26.90 -29.71 15.62
N LEU A 299 26.27 -29.99 14.49
CA LEU A 299 24.89 -29.60 14.21
C LEU A 299 24.02 -30.84 14.35
N GLU A 300 23.00 -30.77 15.19
CA GLU A 300 22.02 -31.83 15.42
C GLU A 300 20.68 -31.39 14.80
N LEU A 301 20.03 -32.31 14.08
CA LEU A 301 18.76 -32.05 13.41
C LEU A 301 17.68 -32.92 14.01
N ASP A 302 16.59 -32.32 14.49
CA ASP A 302 15.40 -33.08 14.88
C ASP A 302 14.55 -33.39 13.67
N ILE A 303 14.54 -34.67 13.26
CA ILE A 303 13.82 -35.12 12.09
C ILE A 303 12.44 -35.62 12.51
N GLN A 304 11.40 -34.95 12.05
CA GLN A 304 10.03 -35.35 12.30
C GLN A 304 9.79 -36.80 11.84
N ALA A 305 9.04 -37.56 12.64
CA ALA A 305 8.81 -39.01 12.46
C ALA A 305 8.40 -39.40 11.03
N ARG A 306 7.57 -38.59 10.39
CA ARG A 306 7.09 -38.82 8.99
C ARG A 306 8.19 -38.76 7.92
N TYR A 307 9.35 -38.17 8.21
CA TYR A 307 10.46 -38.03 7.27
C TYR A 307 11.64 -38.96 7.58
N ARG A 308 11.65 -39.64 8.74
CA ARG A 308 12.80 -40.44 9.23
C ARG A 308 13.19 -41.56 8.26
N SER A 309 12.23 -42.38 7.81
CA SER A 309 12.51 -43.47 6.86
C SER A 309 13.10 -42.94 5.52
N GLN A 310 12.59 -41.82 5.00
CA GLN A 310 13.15 -41.21 3.80
C GLN A 310 14.59 -40.71 3.99
N VAL A 311 14.88 -40.14 5.15
CA VAL A 311 16.24 -39.65 5.48
C VAL A 311 17.20 -40.82 5.62
N LEU A 312 16.81 -41.87 6.35
CA LEU A 312 17.63 -43.09 6.50
C LEU A 312 17.92 -43.72 5.14
N GLN A 313 16.91 -43.89 4.29
CA GLN A 313 17.06 -44.42 2.94
C GLN A 313 18.05 -43.61 2.11
N ASN A 314 17.95 -42.26 2.14
CA ASN A 314 18.82 -41.38 1.39
C ASN A 314 20.27 -41.38 1.92
N LEU A 315 20.46 -41.65 3.20
CA LEU A 315 21.79 -41.80 3.84
C LEU A 315 22.39 -43.19 3.70
N GLY A 316 21.61 -44.16 3.15
CA GLY A 316 22.04 -45.55 3.06
C GLY A 316 22.20 -46.25 4.43
N ILE A 317 21.39 -45.83 5.39
CA ILE A 317 21.36 -46.40 6.75
C ILE A 317 20.16 -47.35 6.82
N ASP A 318 20.38 -48.60 7.10
CA ASP A 318 19.32 -49.58 7.35
C ASP A 318 18.65 -49.31 8.71
N GLU A 319 17.32 -49.53 8.81
CA GLU A 319 16.54 -49.35 10.03
C GLU A 319 16.96 -50.33 11.14
#